data_3c65b1e4b4f9772e1b09891cb0d8ea44
#
_entry.id   3c65b1e4b4f9772e1b09891cb0d8ea44
#
_cell.length_a   1.000
_cell.length_b   1.000
_cell.length_c   1.000
_cell.angle_alpha   90.00
_cell.angle_beta   90.00
_cell.angle_gamma   90.00
#
_symmetry.space_group_name_H-M   'P 1'
#
loop_
_entity.id
_entity.type
_entity.pdbx_description
1 polymer ?
#
loop_
_entity_poly.entity_id
_entity_poly.type
_entity_poly.pdbx_seq_one_letter_code
_entity_poly.pdbx_strand_id
1 'polypeptide(L)'
;MNSSIKREEPLRAVITVTIAAADYQDEYITRRKKLARDAHFPGFRPGKVPTSLIEKRFGAGLKAEVINDTLNKELSRMVSEEKLRFFGQPALANEKELSFDADPITFVFHAALKPEVPALDKTLELPYYTSSVSENAIDNEDKELRARNRDQMTPDTVSIADKDMLTGKLVEVAPAEGAEPLVIDKTYLLPSMLKGDEAKAFDGKKAGDTVRYNPFKAADGNAQELASLLRIDKEQAEAHQGDFDFTIEKISRSVLPELGEAYYKKLFGNDTPIADEKAYREKIKEMLEKRQQERSDAIFEHQLLEALKERLGNPELDKETLVRMFFKEEERSKWSDAECAEHYEKLKKALLHTGLMDSLAEKEDIKVEQDEIAKQVADTTWRQLLQYGIPPEMIGQFGQDFLKRNMENEEMLYDAHYTVLSRKIAAKAKEQATIKNETISEEEFDAKFNALLAAPLADAEDKEEAKEEDKPAEA
;
A
#
# COMPACT_ATOMS: atom_id res chain seq x y z
N MET A 1 46.58 4.04 14.63
CA MET A 1 45.21 4.52 14.52
C MET A 1 44.67 4.86 15.90
N ASN A 2 43.97 5.99 16.04
CA ASN A 2 43.32 6.40 17.28
C ASN A 2 41.86 6.71 16.97
N SER A 3 40.93 6.15 17.75
CA SER A 3 39.53 6.32 17.55
C SER A 3 38.79 6.58 18.87
N SER A 4 37.79 7.42 18.87
CA SER A 4 36.98 7.76 20.04
C SER A 4 35.52 8.04 19.67
N ILE A 5 34.61 7.74 20.61
CA ILE A 5 33.20 8.07 20.52
C ILE A 5 32.86 8.93 21.73
N LYS A 6 32.26 10.08 21.44
CA LYS A 6 31.68 10.95 22.46
C LYS A 6 30.18 11.03 22.25
N ARG A 7 29.41 10.66 23.27
CA ARG A 7 27.97 10.84 23.25
C ARG A 7 27.62 12.24 23.74
N GLU A 8 26.77 12.93 23.03
CA GLU A 8 26.29 14.29 23.33
C GLU A 8 24.76 14.33 23.29
N GLU A 9 24.19 15.28 24.00
CA GLU A 9 22.78 15.57 23.95
C GLU A 9 22.47 16.55 22.77
N PRO A 10 21.31 16.41 22.10
CA PRO A 10 20.33 15.33 22.23
C PRO A 10 20.65 14.14 21.31
N LEU A 11 20.77 12.93 21.85
CA LEU A 11 20.95 11.66 21.14
C LEU A 11 21.94 11.74 19.94
N ARG A 12 23.09 12.38 20.13
CA ARG A 12 24.15 12.50 19.14
C ARG A 12 25.42 11.74 19.58
N ALA A 13 26.04 11.09 18.61
CA ALA A 13 27.42 10.58 18.79
C ALA A 13 28.36 11.33 17.87
N VAL A 14 29.46 11.81 18.41
CA VAL A 14 30.59 12.34 17.66
C VAL A 14 31.68 11.24 17.63
N ILE A 15 31.90 10.70 16.43
CA ILE A 15 32.86 9.62 16.18
C ILE A 15 34.10 10.26 15.55
N THR A 16 35.24 10.17 16.21
CA THR A 16 36.51 10.69 15.69
C THR A 16 37.45 9.52 15.39
N VAL A 17 37.92 9.45 14.15
CA VAL A 17 38.90 8.45 13.71
C VAL A 17 40.12 9.18 13.15
N THR A 18 41.29 8.92 13.73
CA THR A 18 42.57 9.48 13.30
C THR A 18 43.45 8.38 12.73
N ILE A 19 43.76 8.49 11.44
CA ILE A 19 44.52 7.51 10.67
C ILE A 19 45.92 8.12 10.37
N ALA A 20 46.98 7.50 10.86
CA ALA A 20 48.33 7.86 10.54
C ALA A 20 48.86 7.07 9.33
N ALA A 21 49.89 7.54 8.68
CA ALA A 21 50.49 6.84 7.53
C ALA A 21 50.84 5.37 7.84
N ALA A 22 51.30 5.08 9.04
CA ALA A 22 51.62 3.72 9.48
C ALA A 22 50.40 2.75 9.45
N ASP A 23 49.17 3.26 9.52
CA ASP A 23 47.99 2.44 9.61
C ASP A 23 47.51 1.91 8.24
N TYR A 24 47.90 2.58 7.14
CA TYR A 24 47.49 2.20 5.78
C TYR A 24 48.65 1.94 4.80
N GLN A 25 49.87 2.29 5.15
CA GLN A 25 51.03 2.25 4.25
C GLN A 25 51.30 0.85 3.65
N ASP A 26 51.21 -0.20 4.45
CA ASP A 26 51.49 -1.57 3.99
C ASP A 26 50.42 -2.04 2.97
N GLU A 27 49.16 -1.77 3.24
CA GLU A 27 48.07 -2.09 2.31
C GLU A 27 48.21 -1.27 1.03
N TYR A 28 48.53 0.02 1.13
CA TYR A 28 48.78 0.89 -0.02
C TYR A 28 49.90 0.34 -0.90
N ILE A 29 51.04 -0.04 -0.31
CA ILE A 29 52.18 -0.62 -1.05
C ILE A 29 51.77 -1.92 -1.74
N THR A 30 50.99 -2.74 -1.06
CA THR A 30 50.51 -4.02 -1.57
C THR A 30 49.57 -3.83 -2.78
N ARG A 31 48.59 -2.96 -2.67
CA ARG A 31 47.63 -2.66 -3.77
C ARG A 31 48.36 -1.95 -4.94
N ARG A 32 49.27 -1.06 -4.68
CA ARG A 32 50.10 -0.41 -5.70
C ARG A 32 50.91 -1.43 -6.51
N LYS A 33 51.54 -2.41 -5.83
CA LYS A 33 52.28 -3.50 -6.51
C LYS A 33 51.34 -4.38 -7.35
N LYS A 34 50.18 -4.68 -6.84
CA LYS A 34 49.13 -5.43 -7.57
C LYS A 34 48.69 -4.66 -8.81
N LEU A 35 48.36 -3.37 -8.66
CA LEU A 35 47.97 -2.52 -9.78
C LEU A 35 49.05 -2.42 -10.84
N ALA A 36 50.36 -2.28 -10.43
CA ALA A 36 51.48 -2.25 -11.37
C ALA A 36 51.61 -3.55 -12.18
N ARG A 37 51.26 -4.69 -11.60
CA ARG A 37 51.28 -5.98 -12.28
C ARG A 37 50.13 -6.16 -13.23
N ASP A 38 48.93 -5.73 -12.84
CA ASP A 38 47.69 -6.03 -13.53
C ASP A 38 47.32 -4.92 -14.56
N ALA A 39 47.91 -3.72 -14.43
CA ALA A 39 47.63 -2.59 -15.32
C ALA A 39 48.18 -2.76 -16.74
N HIS A 40 47.36 -2.39 -17.72
CA HIS A 40 47.73 -2.34 -19.14
C HIS A 40 48.04 -0.87 -19.52
N PHE A 41 49.32 -0.61 -19.84
CA PHE A 41 49.75 0.72 -20.31
C PHE A 41 50.34 0.66 -21.72
N PRO A 42 49.95 1.58 -22.59
CA PRO A 42 50.58 1.72 -23.90
C PRO A 42 52.10 1.90 -23.76
N GLY A 43 52.87 1.06 -24.45
CA GLY A 43 54.33 1.09 -24.41
C GLY A 43 54.98 0.21 -23.35
N PHE A 44 54.21 -0.45 -22.49
CA PHE A 44 54.72 -1.38 -21.48
C PHE A 44 54.13 -2.79 -21.59
N ARG A 45 54.96 -3.79 -21.40
CA ARG A 45 54.50 -5.18 -21.32
C ARG A 45 53.73 -5.37 -20.02
N PRO A 46 52.60 -6.15 -19.99
CA PRO A 46 51.90 -6.49 -18.76
C PRO A 46 52.83 -6.96 -17.65
N GLY A 47 52.68 -6.41 -16.45
CA GLY A 47 53.55 -6.70 -15.28
C GLY A 47 54.92 -6.00 -15.28
N LYS A 48 55.22 -5.15 -16.25
CA LYS A 48 56.47 -4.38 -16.32
C LYS A 48 56.26 -2.87 -16.29
N VAL A 49 55.12 -2.41 -15.84
CA VAL A 49 54.84 -0.97 -15.66
C VAL A 49 55.61 -0.47 -14.45
N PRO A 50 56.45 0.61 -14.59
CA PRO A 50 57.16 1.17 -13.45
C PRO A 50 56.19 1.67 -12.36
N THR A 51 56.53 1.37 -11.11
CA THR A 51 55.71 1.80 -9.94
C THR A 51 55.58 3.32 -9.84
N SER A 52 56.59 4.07 -10.29
CA SER A 52 56.56 5.53 -10.34
C SER A 52 55.50 6.08 -11.31
N LEU A 53 55.21 5.37 -12.42
CA LEU A 53 54.19 5.76 -13.36
C LEU A 53 52.76 5.48 -12.77
N ILE A 54 52.64 4.36 -12.07
CA ILE A 54 51.42 4.02 -11.32
C ILE A 54 51.18 5.07 -10.24
N GLU A 55 52.19 5.41 -9.48
CA GLU A 55 52.14 6.43 -8.42
C GLU A 55 51.62 7.77 -8.96
N LYS A 56 52.24 8.25 -10.07
CA LYS A 56 51.88 9.53 -10.65
C LYS A 56 50.45 9.58 -11.19
N ARG A 57 49.96 8.46 -11.68
CA ARG A 57 48.63 8.43 -12.38
C ARG A 57 47.48 7.97 -11.49
N PHE A 58 47.73 7.09 -10.55
CA PHE A 58 46.73 6.47 -9.72
C PHE A 58 47.00 6.58 -8.21
N GLY A 59 48.14 7.09 -7.82
CA GLY A 59 48.61 7.07 -6.40
C GLY A 59 47.65 7.78 -5.47
N ALA A 60 47.14 8.96 -5.87
CA ALA A 60 46.18 9.71 -5.03
C ALA A 60 44.86 8.96 -4.88
N GLY A 61 44.30 8.44 -5.98
CA GLY A 61 43.05 7.66 -5.91
C GLY A 61 43.20 6.36 -5.11
N LEU A 62 44.29 5.63 -5.32
CA LEU A 62 44.61 4.41 -4.58
C LEU A 62 44.82 4.69 -3.08
N LYS A 63 45.46 5.80 -2.74
CA LYS A 63 45.63 6.24 -1.34
C LYS A 63 44.29 6.51 -0.70
N ALA A 64 43.40 7.27 -1.37
CA ALA A 64 42.07 7.57 -0.89
C ALA A 64 41.24 6.29 -0.69
N GLU A 65 41.31 5.34 -1.63
CA GLU A 65 40.62 4.05 -1.53
C GLU A 65 41.07 3.26 -0.29
N VAL A 66 42.40 3.12 -0.09
CA VAL A 66 42.93 2.37 1.06
C VAL A 66 42.60 3.04 2.39
N ILE A 67 42.63 4.38 2.44
CA ILE A 67 42.24 5.13 3.64
C ILE A 67 40.74 4.92 3.93
N ASN A 68 39.87 4.98 2.90
CA ASN A 68 38.45 4.73 3.08
C ASN A 68 38.19 3.31 3.59
N ASP A 69 38.84 2.30 3.04
CA ASP A 69 38.71 0.93 3.51
C ASP A 69 39.15 0.77 4.97
N THR A 70 40.24 1.42 5.34
CA THR A 70 40.78 1.42 6.73
C THR A 70 39.78 2.11 7.67
N LEU A 71 39.23 3.25 7.24
CA LEU A 71 38.23 4.01 7.98
C LEU A 71 36.94 3.20 8.19
N ASN A 72 36.42 2.58 7.13
CA ASN A 72 35.20 1.78 7.20
C ASN A 72 35.34 0.56 8.11
N LYS A 73 36.49 -0.11 8.08
CA LYS A 73 36.82 -1.21 9.02
C LYS A 73 36.77 -0.75 10.46
N GLU A 74 37.39 0.41 10.75
CA GLU A 74 37.43 0.94 12.11
C GLU A 74 36.06 1.43 12.59
N LEU A 75 35.30 2.13 11.74
CA LEU A 75 33.94 2.55 12.06
C LEU A 75 33.03 1.33 12.37
N SER A 76 33.12 0.30 11.54
CA SER A 76 32.34 -0.94 11.75
C SER A 76 32.70 -1.62 13.07
N ARG A 77 34.03 -1.65 13.41
CA ARG A 77 34.51 -2.20 14.68
C ARG A 77 33.93 -1.42 15.86
N MET A 78 34.04 -0.08 15.83
CA MET A 78 33.60 0.81 16.92
C MET A 78 32.07 0.70 17.13
N VAL A 79 31.30 0.72 16.04
CA VAL A 79 29.86 0.60 16.10
C VAL A 79 29.44 -0.74 16.72
N SER A 80 30.11 -1.83 16.35
CA SER A 80 29.84 -3.17 16.86
C SER A 80 30.20 -3.33 18.34
N GLU A 81 31.38 -2.85 18.74
CA GLU A 81 31.87 -2.94 20.12
C GLU A 81 31.00 -2.11 21.09
N GLU A 82 30.63 -0.89 20.71
CA GLU A 82 29.83 0.03 21.52
C GLU A 82 28.32 -0.22 21.37
N LYS A 83 27.93 -1.16 20.52
CA LYS A 83 26.51 -1.49 20.22
C LYS A 83 25.70 -0.24 19.88
N LEU A 84 26.27 0.66 19.09
CA LEU A 84 25.62 1.90 18.70
C LEU A 84 24.54 1.63 17.63
N ARG A 85 23.39 2.26 17.82
CA ARG A 85 22.28 2.22 16.87
C ARG A 85 22.00 3.63 16.37
N PHE A 86 22.02 3.81 15.05
CA PHE A 86 21.85 5.10 14.40
C PHE A 86 20.58 5.18 13.57
N PHE A 87 20.08 6.39 13.39
CA PHE A 87 19.22 6.73 12.27
C PHE A 87 20.10 7.01 11.05
N GLY A 88 19.99 6.17 10.01
CA GLY A 88 20.82 6.28 8.81
C GLY A 88 22.30 5.94 9.05
N GLN A 89 23.20 6.60 8.33
CA GLN A 89 24.65 6.41 8.43
C GLN A 89 25.31 7.64 9.06
N PRO A 90 26.43 7.47 9.80
CA PRO A 90 27.19 8.61 10.31
C PRO A 90 27.58 9.58 9.19
N ALA A 91 27.31 10.86 9.38
CA ALA A 91 27.62 11.91 8.42
C ALA A 91 28.99 12.55 8.73
N LEU A 92 29.84 12.70 7.71
CA LEU A 92 31.14 13.35 7.85
C LEU A 92 30.95 14.84 8.16
N ALA A 93 31.45 15.28 9.31
CA ALA A 93 31.25 16.64 9.81
C ALA A 93 32.32 17.64 9.34
N ASN A 94 33.56 17.16 9.13
CA ASN A 94 34.71 17.99 8.80
C ASN A 94 35.17 17.86 7.33
N GLU A 95 34.26 17.61 6.40
CA GLU A 95 34.59 17.37 4.98
C GLU A 95 35.42 18.50 4.36
N LYS A 96 35.10 19.77 4.69
CA LYS A 96 35.78 20.95 4.14
C LYS A 96 37.22 21.13 4.66
N GLU A 97 37.54 20.48 5.78
CA GLU A 97 38.83 20.59 6.45
C GLU A 97 39.74 19.39 6.14
N LEU A 98 39.20 18.37 5.46
CA LEU A 98 39.94 17.15 5.17
C LEU A 98 41.00 17.36 4.10
N SER A 99 42.24 16.96 4.44
CA SER A 99 43.33 16.85 3.49
C SER A 99 43.89 15.44 3.53
N PHE A 100 43.84 14.73 2.41
CA PHE A 100 44.45 13.40 2.27
C PHE A 100 45.96 13.42 2.24
N ASP A 101 46.59 14.62 2.21
CA ASP A 101 48.02 14.82 2.29
C ASP A 101 48.53 15.07 3.73
N ALA A 102 47.60 15.27 4.66
CA ALA A 102 47.90 15.39 6.07
C ALA A 102 48.36 14.05 6.67
N ASP A 103 49.21 14.12 7.71
CA ASP A 103 49.60 12.96 8.51
C ASP A 103 49.71 13.40 9.98
N PRO A 104 48.83 12.95 10.88
CA PRO A 104 47.69 12.06 10.65
C PRO A 104 46.48 12.78 9.99
N ILE A 105 45.59 11.98 9.39
CA ILE A 105 44.31 12.43 8.87
C ILE A 105 43.22 12.17 9.94
N THR A 106 42.43 13.17 10.28
CA THR A 106 41.35 13.03 11.27
C THR A 106 39.97 13.18 10.60
N PHE A 107 39.18 12.18 10.77
CA PHE A 107 37.79 12.16 10.32
C PHE A 107 36.88 12.34 11.52
N VAL A 108 35.89 13.25 11.40
CA VAL A 108 34.89 13.50 12.43
C VAL A 108 33.51 13.22 11.84
N PHE A 109 32.77 12.30 12.44
CA PHE A 109 31.44 11.97 12.04
C PHE A 109 30.42 12.36 13.11
N HIS A 110 29.31 12.90 12.70
CA HIS A 110 28.13 13.04 13.53
C HIS A 110 27.15 11.92 13.18
N ALA A 111 26.60 11.30 14.20
CA ALA A 111 25.60 10.24 14.06
C ALA A 111 24.43 10.49 15.01
N ALA A 112 23.22 10.49 14.49
CA ALA A 112 21.99 10.57 15.28
C ALA A 112 21.69 9.19 15.88
N LEU A 113 21.69 9.09 17.20
CA LEU A 113 21.44 7.85 17.92
C LEU A 113 19.95 7.54 17.99
N LYS A 114 19.60 6.24 17.86
CA LYS A 114 18.25 5.77 18.17
C LYS A 114 18.04 5.76 19.69
N PRO A 115 16.88 6.17 20.19
CA PRO A 115 16.57 6.06 21.62
C PRO A 115 16.48 4.60 22.07
N GLU A 116 16.60 4.37 23.37
CA GLU A 116 16.33 3.05 23.95
C GLU A 116 14.85 2.73 23.85
N VAL A 117 14.53 1.52 23.37
CA VAL A 117 13.14 1.12 23.20
C VAL A 117 12.59 0.43 24.45
N PRO A 118 11.29 0.63 24.75
CA PRO A 118 10.60 -0.07 25.82
C PRO A 118 10.72 -1.58 25.68
N ALA A 119 10.65 -2.30 26.79
CA ALA A 119 10.61 -3.75 26.77
C ALA A 119 9.19 -4.26 26.51
N LEU A 120 9.09 -5.38 25.80
CA LEU A 120 7.88 -6.19 25.71
C LEU A 120 7.87 -7.13 26.92
N ASP A 121 7.36 -6.68 28.05
CA ASP A 121 7.38 -7.45 29.31
C ASP A 121 6.03 -7.38 30.04
N LYS A 122 5.93 -8.09 31.17
CA LYS A 122 4.71 -8.16 31.97
C LYS A 122 4.19 -6.82 32.52
N THR A 123 5.02 -5.77 32.49
CA THR A 123 4.59 -4.42 32.90
C THR A 123 3.77 -3.73 31.80
N LEU A 124 3.82 -4.25 30.57
CA LEU A 124 3.00 -3.79 29.46
C LEU A 124 1.64 -4.52 29.54
N GLU A 125 0.62 -3.82 30.02
CA GLU A 125 -0.75 -4.33 30.11
C GLU A 125 -1.56 -3.79 28.92
N LEU A 126 -2.15 -4.69 28.14
CA LEU A 126 -2.91 -4.33 26.94
C LEU A 126 -4.25 -5.08 26.91
N PRO A 127 -5.35 -4.41 26.55
CA PRO A 127 -6.61 -5.09 26.29
C PRO A 127 -6.57 -5.79 24.93
N TYR A 128 -7.20 -6.95 24.88
CA TYR A 128 -7.47 -7.67 23.63
C TYR A 128 -8.98 -7.81 23.49
N TYR A 129 -9.57 -7.04 22.58
CA TYR A 129 -11.01 -6.99 22.41
C TYR A 129 -11.48 -8.08 21.48
N THR A 130 -12.53 -8.80 21.89
CA THR A 130 -13.25 -9.78 21.10
C THR A 130 -14.74 -9.46 21.12
N SER A 131 -15.45 -9.87 20.08
CA SER A 131 -16.90 -9.84 20.04
C SER A 131 -17.42 -11.15 19.49
N SER A 132 -18.62 -11.56 19.89
CA SER A 132 -19.25 -12.77 19.36
C SER A 132 -19.99 -12.46 18.06
N VAL A 133 -19.96 -13.42 17.13
CA VAL A 133 -20.76 -13.35 15.91
C VAL A 133 -22.23 -13.66 16.24
N SER A 134 -23.12 -12.72 16.01
CA SER A 134 -24.55 -12.87 16.24
C SER A 134 -25.24 -13.64 15.11
N GLU A 135 -26.40 -14.27 15.39
CA GLU A 135 -27.22 -14.89 14.36
C GLU A 135 -27.68 -13.85 13.30
N ASN A 136 -27.95 -12.62 13.73
CA ASN A 136 -28.28 -11.53 12.83
C ASN A 136 -27.13 -11.20 11.86
N ALA A 137 -25.89 -11.25 12.31
CA ALA A 137 -24.71 -11.05 11.45
C ALA A 137 -24.63 -12.17 10.39
N ILE A 138 -24.88 -13.42 10.79
CA ILE A 138 -24.93 -14.57 9.86
C ILE A 138 -26.04 -14.38 8.82
N ASP A 139 -27.25 -13.99 9.24
CA ASP A 139 -28.38 -13.74 8.34
C ASP A 139 -28.12 -12.59 7.37
N ASN A 140 -27.45 -11.54 7.82
CA ASN A 140 -27.09 -10.41 6.97
C ASN A 140 -26.00 -10.78 5.95
N GLU A 141 -24.98 -11.51 6.38
CA GLU A 141 -23.94 -12.01 5.46
C GLU A 141 -24.53 -12.97 4.42
N ASP A 142 -25.47 -13.89 4.81
CA ASP A 142 -26.19 -14.74 3.85
C ASP A 142 -26.93 -13.91 2.80
N LYS A 143 -27.70 -12.91 3.25
CA LYS A 143 -28.42 -12.01 2.32
C LYS A 143 -27.46 -11.30 1.36
N GLU A 144 -26.35 -10.80 1.86
CA GLU A 144 -25.34 -10.12 1.02
C GLU A 144 -24.68 -11.09 0.03
N LEU A 145 -24.28 -12.28 0.50
CA LEU A 145 -23.68 -13.31 -0.35
C LEU A 145 -24.62 -13.70 -1.49
N ARG A 146 -25.89 -13.92 -1.19
CA ARG A 146 -26.92 -14.24 -2.19
C ARG A 146 -27.20 -13.06 -3.12
N ALA A 147 -27.22 -11.84 -2.59
CA ALA A 147 -27.43 -10.63 -3.39
C ALA A 147 -26.30 -10.38 -4.39
N ARG A 148 -25.05 -10.68 -4.02
CA ARG A 148 -23.86 -10.56 -4.89
C ARG A 148 -23.77 -11.70 -5.92
N ASN A 149 -24.33 -12.87 -5.61
CA ASN A 149 -24.23 -14.08 -6.43
C ASN A 149 -25.56 -14.48 -7.10
N ARG A 150 -26.37 -13.50 -7.49
CA ARG A 150 -27.65 -13.73 -8.14
C ARG A 150 -27.52 -14.62 -9.37
N ASP A 151 -28.50 -15.46 -9.57
CA ASP A 151 -28.60 -16.27 -10.77
C ASP A 151 -29.45 -15.54 -11.84
N GLN A 152 -29.17 -15.84 -13.10
CA GLN A 152 -29.93 -15.30 -14.23
C GLN A 152 -30.88 -16.36 -14.77
N MET A 153 -32.15 -16.05 -14.78
CA MET A 153 -33.17 -16.89 -15.43
C MET A 153 -33.82 -16.17 -16.61
N THR A 154 -34.40 -16.93 -17.53
CA THR A 154 -35.15 -16.43 -18.66
C THR A 154 -36.64 -16.75 -18.42
N PRO A 155 -37.44 -15.83 -17.90
CA PRO A 155 -38.87 -16.07 -17.68
C PRO A 155 -39.66 -15.98 -19.00
N ASP A 156 -40.84 -16.58 -19.02
CA ASP A 156 -41.72 -16.56 -20.19
C ASP A 156 -42.35 -15.17 -20.43
N THR A 157 -42.53 -14.40 -19.34
CA THR A 157 -43.17 -13.08 -19.39
C THR A 157 -42.41 -12.07 -18.58
N VAL A 158 -42.43 -10.82 -19.02
CA VAL A 158 -41.85 -9.67 -18.35
C VAL A 158 -42.58 -9.36 -17.05
N SER A 159 -41.85 -9.13 -15.98
CA SER A 159 -42.38 -8.61 -14.72
C SER A 159 -41.59 -7.36 -14.32
N ILE A 160 -42.25 -6.24 -14.21
CA ILE A 160 -41.68 -4.97 -13.77
C ILE A 160 -41.32 -5.06 -12.28
N ALA A 161 -42.13 -5.76 -11.49
CA ALA A 161 -41.95 -5.94 -10.06
C ALA A 161 -40.62 -6.70 -9.76
N ASP A 162 -40.27 -7.68 -10.61
CA ASP A 162 -39.05 -8.47 -10.50
C ASP A 162 -37.83 -7.78 -11.14
N LYS A 163 -38.01 -6.56 -11.68
CA LYS A 163 -36.98 -5.76 -12.32
C LYS A 163 -36.27 -6.49 -13.47
N ASP A 164 -37.10 -7.10 -14.35
CA ASP A 164 -36.57 -7.79 -15.52
C ASP A 164 -35.79 -6.87 -16.44
N MET A 165 -34.68 -7.35 -16.96
CA MET A 165 -33.92 -6.71 -18.00
C MET A 165 -34.28 -7.31 -19.35
N LEU A 166 -34.67 -6.45 -20.28
CA LEU A 166 -35.00 -6.81 -21.65
C LEU A 166 -33.81 -6.55 -22.55
N THR A 167 -33.53 -7.49 -23.43
CA THR A 167 -32.64 -7.28 -24.58
C THR A 167 -33.49 -7.28 -25.83
N GLY A 168 -33.27 -6.34 -26.73
CA GLY A 168 -34.07 -6.27 -27.95
C GLY A 168 -33.59 -5.20 -28.92
N LYS A 169 -34.39 -5.06 -29.98
CA LYS A 169 -34.19 -4.07 -31.03
C LYS A 169 -35.14 -2.89 -30.80
N LEU A 170 -34.62 -1.68 -30.97
CA LEU A 170 -35.36 -0.43 -30.86
C LEU A 170 -35.41 0.27 -32.22
N VAL A 171 -36.62 0.68 -32.67
CA VAL A 171 -36.84 1.33 -33.97
C VAL A 171 -37.74 2.54 -33.79
N GLU A 172 -37.33 3.68 -34.27
CA GLU A 172 -38.13 4.91 -34.28
C GLU A 172 -39.33 4.78 -35.23
N VAL A 173 -40.54 5.17 -34.77
CA VAL A 173 -41.78 4.94 -35.51
C VAL A 173 -42.06 6.06 -36.53
N ALA A 174 -41.80 7.31 -36.15
CA ALA A 174 -42.08 8.47 -36.98
C ALA A 174 -40.94 9.49 -36.88
N PRO A 175 -39.85 9.33 -37.62
CA PRO A 175 -38.76 10.29 -37.62
C PRO A 175 -39.24 11.65 -38.17
N ALA A 176 -38.45 12.72 -37.92
CA ALA A 176 -38.72 14.03 -38.50
C ALA A 176 -38.79 13.96 -40.03
N GLU A 177 -39.56 14.86 -40.65
CA GLU A 177 -39.80 14.85 -42.11
C GLU A 177 -38.47 14.90 -42.89
N GLY A 178 -38.20 13.83 -43.65
CA GLY A 178 -36.96 13.68 -44.44
C GLY A 178 -35.75 13.06 -43.69
N ALA A 179 -35.90 12.65 -42.44
CA ALA A 179 -34.87 11.92 -41.67
C ALA A 179 -35.08 10.40 -41.77
N GLU A 180 -33.99 9.65 -41.70
CA GLU A 180 -34.05 8.19 -41.56
C GLU A 180 -34.37 7.82 -40.10
N PRO A 181 -35.16 6.74 -39.85
CA PRO A 181 -35.50 6.31 -38.51
C PRO A 181 -34.28 5.82 -37.77
N LEU A 182 -34.14 6.22 -36.50
CA LEU A 182 -33.10 5.68 -35.63
C LEU A 182 -33.36 4.20 -35.35
N VAL A 183 -32.42 3.34 -35.66
CA VAL A 183 -32.48 1.90 -35.45
C VAL A 183 -31.30 1.47 -34.56
N ILE A 184 -31.64 0.81 -33.46
CA ILE A 184 -30.66 0.23 -32.54
C ILE A 184 -30.92 -1.28 -32.50
N ASP A 185 -30.06 -2.03 -33.21
CA ASP A 185 -30.28 -3.48 -33.40
C ASP A 185 -30.17 -4.29 -32.11
N LYS A 186 -29.38 -3.80 -31.12
CA LYS A 186 -29.30 -4.47 -29.83
C LYS A 186 -29.13 -3.46 -28.70
N THR A 187 -30.14 -3.38 -27.85
CA THR A 187 -30.11 -2.53 -26.66
C THR A 187 -30.67 -3.29 -25.45
N TYR A 188 -30.41 -2.74 -24.27
CA TYR A 188 -30.91 -3.26 -23.00
C TYR A 188 -31.88 -2.24 -22.42
N LEU A 189 -33.00 -2.72 -21.91
CA LEU A 189 -34.03 -1.91 -21.30
C LEU A 189 -34.44 -2.52 -19.96
N LEU A 190 -34.49 -1.70 -18.92
CA LEU A 190 -35.09 -2.05 -17.64
C LEU A 190 -36.40 -1.29 -17.49
N PRO A 191 -37.56 -1.93 -17.75
CA PRO A 191 -38.85 -1.27 -17.67
C PRO A 191 -39.11 -0.65 -16.28
N SER A 192 -38.58 -1.25 -15.22
CA SER A 192 -38.72 -0.74 -13.85
C SER A 192 -38.03 0.63 -13.59
N MET A 193 -37.14 1.08 -14.48
CA MET A 193 -36.51 2.39 -14.44
C MET A 193 -37.22 3.45 -15.25
N LEU A 194 -38.14 3.05 -16.14
CA LEU A 194 -38.93 3.98 -16.93
C LEU A 194 -39.97 4.69 -16.05
N LYS A 195 -40.16 5.96 -16.30
CA LYS A 195 -41.09 6.80 -15.54
C LYS A 195 -42.48 6.79 -16.19
N GLY A 196 -43.52 7.06 -15.39
CA GLY A 196 -44.89 7.19 -15.84
C GLY A 196 -45.53 5.86 -16.26
N ASP A 197 -46.43 5.94 -17.24
CA ASP A 197 -47.20 4.79 -17.73
C ASP A 197 -46.45 3.97 -18.79
N GLU A 198 -45.33 4.48 -19.30
CA GLU A 198 -44.52 3.84 -20.34
C GLU A 198 -43.97 2.48 -19.86
N ALA A 199 -43.62 2.36 -18.59
CA ALA A 199 -43.18 1.11 -17.97
C ALA A 199 -44.24 0.02 -18.07
N LYS A 200 -45.51 0.37 -17.80
CA LYS A 200 -46.65 -0.59 -17.74
C LYS A 200 -46.90 -1.32 -19.06
N ALA A 201 -46.57 -0.71 -20.19
CA ALA A 201 -46.72 -1.30 -21.50
C ALA A 201 -45.92 -2.60 -21.69
N PHE A 202 -44.88 -2.78 -20.91
CA PHE A 202 -44.00 -3.95 -20.97
C PHE A 202 -44.44 -5.10 -20.08
N ASP A 203 -45.30 -4.86 -19.08
CA ASP A 203 -45.69 -5.89 -18.11
C ASP A 203 -46.45 -7.02 -18.77
N GLY A 204 -46.11 -8.26 -18.46
CA GLY A 204 -46.72 -9.46 -19.03
C GLY A 204 -46.37 -9.76 -20.49
N LYS A 205 -45.53 -8.96 -21.14
CA LYS A 205 -45.08 -9.21 -22.53
C LYS A 205 -44.12 -10.39 -22.60
N LYS A 206 -44.00 -10.99 -23.79
CA LYS A 206 -43.15 -12.16 -24.05
C LYS A 206 -42.02 -11.83 -25.00
N ALA A 207 -41.02 -12.68 -25.05
CA ALA A 207 -40.04 -12.64 -26.11
C ALA A 207 -40.71 -12.79 -27.49
N GLY A 208 -40.35 -11.94 -28.44
CA GLY A 208 -40.98 -11.78 -29.74
C GLY A 208 -42.05 -10.68 -29.82
N ASP A 209 -42.56 -10.19 -28.70
CA ASP A 209 -43.51 -9.08 -28.69
C ASP A 209 -42.83 -7.75 -29.00
N THR A 210 -43.57 -6.87 -29.70
CA THR A 210 -43.12 -5.49 -29.93
C THR A 210 -43.99 -4.54 -29.08
N VAL A 211 -43.31 -3.68 -28.33
CA VAL A 211 -43.95 -2.70 -27.44
C VAL A 211 -43.64 -1.31 -27.93
N ARG A 212 -44.69 -0.54 -28.19
CA ARG A 212 -44.55 0.88 -28.50
C ARG A 212 -44.51 1.69 -27.21
N TYR A 213 -43.49 2.53 -27.06
CA TYR A 213 -43.34 3.45 -25.93
C TYR A 213 -42.61 4.71 -26.36
N ASN A 214 -42.67 5.75 -25.56
CA ASN A 214 -41.97 7.00 -25.79
C ASN A 214 -40.79 7.13 -24.83
N PRO A 215 -39.53 6.98 -25.27
CA PRO A 215 -38.36 7.09 -24.42
C PRO A 215 -38.22 8.47 -23.77
N PHE A 216 -38.63 9.56 -24.44
CA PHE A 216 -38.55 10.91 -23.87
C PHE A 216 -39.53 11.09 -22.70
N LYS A 217 -40.77 10.58 -22.80
CA LYS A 217 -41.71 10.55 -21.68
C LYS A 217 -41.24 9.61 -20.58
N ALA A 218 -40.68 8.46 -20.95
CA ALA A 218 -40.11 7.50 -20.02
C ALA A 218 -38.91 8.07 -19.24
N ALA A 219 -38.20 9.07 -19.81
CA ALA A 219 -37.13 9.83 -19.18
C ALA A 219 -37.62 11.12 -18.46
N ASP A 220 -38.95 11.29 -18.29
CA ASP A 220 -39.56 12.50 -17.70
C ASP A 220 -39.11 13.81 -18.38
N GLY A 221 -38.92 13.75 -19.70
CA GLY A 221 -38.44 14.89 -20.50
C GLY A 221 -36.96 15.26 -20.33
N ASN A 222 -36.17 14.43 -19.68
CA ASN A 222 -34.75 14.65 -19.46
C ASN A 222 -33.94 14.20 -20.69
N ALA A 223 -33.32 15.16 -21.40
CA ALA A 223 -32.52 14.90 -22.59
C ALA A 223 -31.27 14.02 -22.32
N GLN A 224 -30.68 14.09 -21.12
CA GLN A 224 -29.54 13.27 -20.75
C GLN A 224 -29.94 11.81 -20.50
N GLU A 225 -31.10 11.59 -19.85
CA GLU A 225 -31.64 10.24 -19.66
C GLU A 225 -32.10 9.64 -21.00
N LEU A 226 -32.70 10.45 -21.87
CA LEU A 226 -33.06 10.04 -23.25
C LEU A 226 -31.79 9.58 -24.03
N ALA A 227 -30.75 10.38 -24.02
CA ALA A 227 -29.48 10.05 -24.68
C ALA A 227 -28.95 8.70 -24.20
N SER A 228 -29.01 8.44 -22.89
CA SER A 228 -28.61 7.18 -22.26
C SER A 228 -29.48 6.01 -22.69
N LEU A 229 -30.82 6.18 -22.77
CA LEU A 229 -31.77 5.16 -23.24
C LEU A 229 -31.57 4.81 -24.72
N LEU A 230 -31.32 5.83 -25.55
CA LEU A 230 -31.07 5.68 -26.98
C LEU A 230 -29.61 5.34 -27.32
N ARG A 231 -28.68 5.43 -26.38
CA ARG A 231 -27.23 5.22 -26.57
C ARG A 231 -26.63 6.10 -27.64
N ILE A 232 -27.03 7.35 -27.69
CA ILE A 232 -26.54 8.38 -28.60
C ILE A 232 -26.12 9.62 -27.80
N ASP A 233 -25.47 10.55 -28.48
CA ASP A 233 -25.08 11.82 -27.84
C ASP A 233 -26.31 12.68 -27.52
N LYS A 234 -26.21 13.50 -26.47
CA LYS A 234 -27.31 14.35 -26.00
C LYS A 234 -27.84 15.29 -27.10
N GLU A 235 -26.97 15.85 -27.91
CA GLU A 235 -27.32 16.74 -29.01
C GLU A 235 -28.18 16.01 -30.09
N GLN A 236 -27.84 14.75 -30.34
CA GLN A 236 -28.61 13.90 -31.24
C GLN A 236 -29.97 13.47 -30.64
N ALA A 237 -30.00 13.21 -29.34
CA ALA A 237 -31.22 12.75 -28.65
C ALA A 237 -32.36 13.78 -28.73
N GLU A 238 -32.08 15.08 -28.82
CA GLU A 238 -33.09 16.14 -28.95
C GLU A 238 -33.93 16.02 -30.24
N ALA A 239 -33.38 15.39 -31.28
CA ALA A 239 -34.08 15.13 -32.53
C ALA A 239 -35.00 13.87 -32.49
N HIS A 240 -34.87 13.01 -31.48
CA HIS A 240 -35.48 11.69 -31.38
C HIS A 240 -36.42 11.58 -30.15
N GLN A 241 -37.36 12.54 -30.00
CA GLN A 241 -38.29 12.59 -28.86
C GLN A 241 -39.63 11.86 -29.14
N GLY A 242 -39.72 11.18 -30.28
CA GLY A 242 -40.89 10.46 -30.75
C GLY A 242 -41.10 9.10 -30.07
N ASP A 243 -42.10 8.37 -30.63
CA ASP A 243 -42.35 7.00 -30.19
C ASP A 243 -41.42 6.00 -30.86
N PHE A 244 -41.07 4.96 -30.13
CA PHE A 244 -40.25 3.85 -30.60
C PHE A 244 -40.93 2.53 -30.40
N ASP A 245 -40.72 1.59 -31.32
CA ASP A 245 -41.08 0.19 -31.21
C ASP A 245 -39.89 -0.63 -30.68
N PHE A 246 -40.05 -1.20 -29.49
CA PHE A 246 -39.08 -2.09 -28.87
C PHE A 246 -39.53 -3.55 -29.07
N THR A 247 -38.78 -4.32 -29.86
CA THR A 247 -39.01 -5.75 -30.04
C THR A 247 -38.19 -6.53 -29.04
N ILE A 248 -38.85 -7.26 -28.14
CA ILE A 248 -38.23 -8.04 -27.07
C ILE A 248 -37.58 -9.29 -27.66
N GLU A 249 -36.26 -9.43 -27.60
CA GLU A 249 -35.57 -10.65 -28.04
C GLU A 249 -35.35 -11.62 -26.88
N LYS A 250 -35.00 -11.08 -25.70
CA LYS A 250 -34.72 -11.87 -24.51
C LYS A 250 -35.19 -11.16 -23.25
N ILE A 251 -35.72 -11.93 -22.33
CA ILE A 251 -36.03 -11.47 -20.97
C ILE A 251 -35.05 -12.12 -20.03
N SER A 252 -34.43 -11.32 -19.17
CA SER A 252 -33.48 -11.80 -18.16
C SER A 252 -33.90 -11.31 -16.78
N ARG A 253 -34.14 -12.25 -15.87
CA ARG A 253 -34.49 -11.97 -14.47
C ARG A 253 -33.35 -12.39 -13.55
N SER A 254 -32.95 -11.46 -12.68
CA SER A 254 -31.98 -11.71 -11.67
C SER A 254 -32.62 -12.19 -10.38
N VAL A 255 -32.44 -13.45 -10.01
CA VAL A 255 -33.05 -14.06 -8.84
C VAL A 255 -32.00 -14.40 -7.77
N LEU A 256 -32.46 -14.42 -6.52
CA LEU A 256 -31.58 -14.93 -5.46
C LEU A 256 -31.37 -16.43 -5.68
N PRO A 257 -30.11 -16.91 -5.57
CA PRO A 257 -29.84 -18.34 -5.74
C PRO A 257 -30.58 -19.17 -4.67
N GLU A 258 -31.02 -20.34 -5.06
CA GLU A 258 -31.54 -21.31 -4.09
C GLU A 258 -30.38 -21.93 -3.29
N LEU A 259 -30.62 -22.11 -1.98
CA LEU A 259 -29.65 -22.78 -1.12
C LEU A 259 -29.54 -24.26 -1.53
N GLY A 260 -28.36 -24.69 -1.87
CA GLY A 260 -28.10 -26.05 -2.32
C GLY A 260 -26.66 -26.25 -2.80
N GLU A 261 -26.32 -27.49 -3.13
CA GLU A 261 -24.97 -27.92 -3.48
C GLU A 261 -24.33 -27.06 -4.59
N ALA A 262 -25.11 -26.71 -5.62
CA ALA A 262 -24.62 -25.89 -6.74
C ALA A 262 -24.19 -24.49 -6.29
N TYR A 263 -25.01 -23.85 -5.44
CA TYR A 263 -24.69 -22.54 -4.88
C TYR A 263 -23.50 -22.58 -3.92
N TYR A 264 -23.45 -23.60 -3.07
CA TYR A 264 -22.32 -23.75 -2.12
C TYR A 264 -21.00 -23.97 -2.85
N LYS A 265 -21.00 -24.78 -3.91
CA LYS A 265 -19.81 -24.98 -4.76
C LYS A 265 -19.38 -23.71 -5.48
N LYS A 266 -20.35 -22.92 -5.94
CA LYS A 266 -20.07 -21.61 -6.57
C LYS A 266 -19.36 -20.65 -5.62
N LEU A 267 -19.77 -20.64 -4.33
CA LEU A 267 -19.20 -19.74 -3.32
C LEU A 267 -17.86 -20.19 -2.76
N PHE A 268 -17.73 -21.47 -2.43
CA PHE A 268 -16.61 -22.00 -1.64
C PHE A 268 -15.68 -22.92 -2.41
N GLY A 269 -15.97 -23.14 -3.68
CA GLY A 269 -15.22 -24.07 -4.52
C GLY A 269 -15.63 -25.54 -4.34
N ASN A 270 -15.10 -26.38 -5.22
CA ASN A 270 -15.42 -27.82 -5.23
C ASN A 270 -14.76 -28.60 -4.09
N ASP A 271 -13.70 -28.08 -3.52
CA ASP A 271 -12.91 -28.74 -2.48
C ASP A 271 -13.51 -28.61 -1.08
N THR A 272 -14.56 -27.79 -0.91
CA THR A 272 -15.24 -27.59 0.36
C THR A 272 -16.63 -28.23 0.32
N PRO A 273 -16.78 -29.48 0.80
CA PRO A 273 -18.08 -30.14 0.79
C PRO A 273 -19.01 -29.53 1.85
N ILE A 274 -20.04 -28.82 1.41
CA ILE A 274 -21.12 -28.32 2.25
C ILE A 274 -22.36 -29.12 1.96
N ALA A 275 -22.79 -29.92 2.93
CA ALA A 275 -23.82 -30.93 2.75
C ALA A 275 -25.25 -30.35 2.83
N ASP A 276 -25.45 -29.34 3.66
CA ASP A 276 -26.77 -28.78 3.96
C ASP A 276 -26.69 -27.29 4.38
N GLU A 277 -27.84 -26.69 4.60
CA GLU A 277 -27.94 -25.30 5.06
C GLU A 277 -27.28 -25.06 6.41
N LYS A 278 -27.28 -26.05 7.32
CA LYS A 278 -26.63 -25.91 8.61
C LYS A 278 -25.10 -25.79 8.45
N ALA A 279 -24.50 -26.66 7.63
CA ALA A 279 -23.08 -26.61 7.31
C ALA A 279 -22.71 -25.30 6.59
N TYR A 280 -23.59 -24.79 5.74
CA TYR A 280 -23.44 -23.50 5.07
C TYR A 280 -23.41 -22.34 6.08
N ARG A 281 -24.38 -22.28 7.00
CA ARG A 281 -24.41 -21.25 8.04
C ARG A 281 -23.20 -21.32 8.97
N GLU A 282 -22.74 -22.53 9.31
CA GLU A 282 -21.52 -22.71 10.10
C GLU A 282 -20.29 -22.17 9.34
N LYS A 283 -20.24 -22.36 8.02
CA LYS A 283 -19.18 -21.79 7.19
C LYS A 283 -19.19 -20.26 7.13
N ILE A 284 -20.38 -19.65 7.04
CA ILE A 284 -20.51 -18.18 7.16
C ILE A 284 -20.03 -17.72 8.52
N LYS A 285 -20.43 -18.40 9.60
CA LYS A 285 -19.99 -18.09 10.94
C LYS A 285 -18.47 -18.14 11.08
N GLU A 286 -17.84 -19.20 10.59
CA GLU A 286 -16.37 -19.34 10.56
C GLU A 286 -15.69 -18.17 9.82
N MET A 287 -16.26 -17.75 8.68
CA MET A 287 -15.75 -16.60 7.93
C MET A 287 -15.88 -15.30 8.71
N LEU A 288 -17.01 -15.08 9.37
CA LEU A 288 -17.23 -13.90 10.21
C LEU A 288 -16.33 -13.91 11.44
N GLU A 289 -16.16 -15.04 12.12
CA GLU A 289 -15.25 -15.20 13.25
C GLU A 289 -13.80 -14.91 12.86
N LYS A 290 -13.36 -15.41 11.71
CA LYS A 290 -12.04 -15.10 11.17
C LYS A 290 -11.86 -13.60 10.89
N ARG A 291 -12.84 -12.97 10.25
CA ARG A 291 -12.84 -11.53 10.00
C ARG A 291 -12.80 -10.74 11.31
N GLN A 292 -13.55 -11.18 12.30
CA GLN A 292 -13.57 -10.58 13.63
C GLN A 292 -12.21 -10.70 14.32
N GLN A 293 -11.57 -11.86 14.21
CA GLN A 293 -10.22 -12.10 14.73
C GLN A 293 -9.19 -11.16 14.08
N GLU A 294 -9.22 -11.01 12.76
CA GLU A 294 -8.34 -10.09 12.03
C GLU A 294 -8.54 -8.63 12.48
N ARG A 295 -9.78 -8.23 12.75
CA ARG A 295 -10.11 -6.89 13.27
C ARG A 295 -9.63 -6.72 14.73
N SER A 296 -9.76 -7.74 15.56
CA SER A 296 -9.23 -7.78 16.93
C SER A 296 -7.72 -7.60 16.93
N ASP A 297 -7.03 -8.31 16.04
CA ASP A 297 -5.59 -8.23 15.89
C ASP A 297 -5.15 -6.82 15.44
N ALA A 298 -5.86 -6.21 14.50
CA ALA A 298 -5.57 -4.85 14.05
C ALA A 298 -5.76 -3.80 15.16
N ILE A 299 -6.82 -3.92 15.96
CA ILE A 299 -7.03 -3.04 17.14
C ILE A 299 -5.88 -3.23 18.13
N PHE A 300 -5.50 -4.48 18.40
CA PHE A 300 -4.41 -4.79 19.32
C PHE A 300 -3.06 -4.24 18.83
N GLU A 301 -2.74 -4.42 17.57
CA GLU A 301 -1.51 -3.88 16.94
C GLU A 301 -1.42 -2.37 17.13
N HIS A 302 -2.51 -1.66 16.85
CA HIS A 302 -2.55 -0.21 17.04
C HIS A 302 -2.35 0.21 18.49
N GLN A 303 -3.06 -0.44 19.43
CA GLN A 303 -2.95 -0.14 20.85
C GLN A 303 -1.56 -0.45 21.41
N LEU A 304 -0.95 -1.54 20.96
CA LEU A 304 0.42 -1.89 21.29
C LEU A 304 1.38 -0.77 20.86
N LEU A 305 1.26 -0.33 19.61
CA LEU A 305 2.12 0.70 19.06
C LEU A 305 1.97 2.02 19.83
N GLU A 306 0.74 2.43 20.12
CA GLU A 306 0.49 3.65 20.91
C GLU A 306 1.04 3.54 22.34
N ALA A 307 0.86 2.42 23.02
CA ALA A 307 1.42 2.19 24.34
C ALA A 307 2.96 2.18 24.34
N LEU A 308 3.57 1.65 23.28
CA LEU A 308 5.02 1.66 23.12
C LEU A 308 5.55 3.08 22.82
N LYS A 309 4.85 3.86 22.00
CA LYS A 309 5.15 5.28 21.74
C LYS A 309 5.02 6.10 23.02
N GLU A 310 3.97 5.89 23.81
CA GLU A 310 3.77 6.57 25.08
C GLU A 310 4.91 6.26 26.08
N ARG A 311 5.34 5.00 26.17
CA ARG A 311 6.48 4.59 27.00
C ARG A 311 7.83 5.14 26.49
N LEU A 312 8.00 5.22 25.17
CA LEU A 312 9.17 5.82 24.56
C LEU A 312 9.24 7.34 24.86
N GLY A 313 8.06 7.96 24.99
CA GLY A 313 7.92 9.40 25.12
C GLY A 313 8.23 10.12 23.80
N ASN A 314 8.59 11.40 23.91
CA ASN A 314 8.98 12.19 22.77
C ASN A 314 10.45 12.69 22.97
N PRO A 315 11.45 11.79 22.83
CA PRO A 315 12.84 12.17 23.01
C PRO A 315 13.25 13.22 21.97
N GLU A 316 14.08 14.15 22.36
CA GLU A 316 14.69 15.07 21.42
C GLU A 316 15.77 14.33 20.63
N LEU A 317 15.74 14.50 19.30
CA LEU A 317 16.72 13.96 18.39
C LEU A 317 17.67 15.07 17.91
N ASP A 318 18.84 14.70 17.43
CA ASP A 318 19.79 15.66 16.85
C ASP A 318 19.28 16.22 15.52
N LYS A 319 18.53 17.33 15.60
CA LYS A 319 17.91 18.02 14.45
C LYS A 319 18.94 18.33 13.36
N GLU A 320 20.10 18.88 13.74
CA GLU A 320 21.10 19.32 12.77
C GLU A 320 21.64 18.15 11.93
N THR A 321 22.02 17.07 12.61
CA THR A 321 22.51 15.87 11.93
C THR A 321 21.43 15.22 11.08
N LEU A 322 20.20 15.07 11.60
CA LEU A 322 19.10 14.42 10.87
C LEU A 322 18.68 15.19 9.63
N VAL A 323 18.48 16.50 9.76
CA VAL A 323 18.10 17.35 8.61
C VAL A 323 19.21 17.32 7.54
N ARG A 324 20.47 17.31 7.96
CA ARG A 324 21.60 17.21 7.03
C ARG A 324 21.68 15.85 6.33
N MET A 325 21.29 14.78 7.02
CA MET A 325 21.38 13.41 6.49
C MET A 325 20.23 13.08 5.54
N PHE A 326 19.01 13.52 5.85
CA PHE A 326 17.81 13.09 5.14
C PHE A 326 17.37 14.04 4.04
N PHE A 327 17.83 15.29 4.03
CA PHE A 327 17.46 16.28 3.03
C PHE A 327 18.68 16.83 2.29
N LYS A 328 18.55 17.02 0.98
CA LYS A 328 19.62 17.58 0.14
C LYS A 328 19.88 19.05 0.46
N GLU A 329 21.11 19.50 0.32
CA GLU A 329 21.49 20.89 0.61
C GLU A 329 20.78 21.89 -0.30
N GLU A 330 20.50 21.51 -1.55
CA GLU A 330 19.78 22.34 -2.53
C GLU A 330 18.29 22.58 -2.13
N GLU A 331 17.67 21.65 -1.44
CA GLU A 331 16.33 21.76 -0.90
C GLU A 331 16.35 22.61 0.38
N ARG A 332 17.20 22.24 1.34
CA ARG A 332 17.33 22.91 2.64
C ARG A 332 17.68 24.40 2.54
N SER A 333 18.49 24.77 1.52
CA SER A 333 18.91 26.17 1.31
C SER A 333 17.75 27.09 0.89
N LYS A 334 16.62 26.53 0.49
CA LYS A 334 15.41 27.27 0.10
C LYS A 334 14.43 27.44 1.23
N TRP A 335 14.55 26.66 2.30
CA TRP A 335 13.60 26.65 3.42
C TRP A 335 13.80 27.85 4.35
N SER A 336 12.69 28.38 4.81
CA SER A 336 12.64 29.25 5.98
C SER A 336 12.88 28.43 7.26
N ASP A 337 13.14 29.13 8.37
CA ASP A 337 13.28 28.47 9.67
C ASP A 337 12.01 27.71 10.10
N ALA A 338 10.83 28.20 9.71
CA ALA A 338 9.54 27.57 9.99
C ALA A 338 9.38 26.27 9.18
N GLU A 339 9.65 26.29 7.89
CA GLU A 339 9.62 25.11 7.02
C GLU A 339 10.63 24.04 7.47
N CYS A 340 11.84 24.46 7.83
CA CYS A 340 12.85 23.55 8.39
C CYS A 340 12.37 22.92 9.71
N ALA A 341 11.63 23.62 10.54
CA ALA A 341 11.06 23.07 11.78
C ALA A 341 9.94 22.06 11.46
N GLU A 342 9.07 22.36 10.51
CA GLU A 342 7.99 21.48 10.08
C GLU A 342 8.53 20.17 9.47
N HIS A 343 9.43 20.26 8.50
CA HIS A 343 10.08 19.08 7.91
C HIS A 343 10.82 18.24 8.95
N TYR A 344 11.44 18.86 9.93
CA TYR A 344 12.08 18.13 11.02
C TYR A 344 11.06 17.39 11.90
N GLU A 345 9.96 18.00 12.28
CA GLU A 345 8.93 17.34 13.11
C GLU A 345 8.28 16.15 12.38
N LYS A 346 8.02 16.29 11.06
CA LYS A 346 7.55 15.18 10.23
C LYS A 346 8.59 14.04 10.20
N LEU A 347 9.84 14.38 9.88
CA LEU A 347 10.95 13.42 9.89
C LEU A 347 11.11 12.74 11.26
N LYS A 348 11.05 13.51 12.35
CA LYS A 348 11.18 13.00 13.73
C LYS A 348 10.11 11.97 14.04
N LYS A 349 8.84 12.24 13.69
CA LYS A 349 7.73 11.29 13.87
C LYS A 349 7.98 9.97 13.12
N ALA A 350 8.36 10.06 11.84
CA ALA A 350 8.66 8.90 11.02
C ALA A 350 9.83 8.08 11.58
N LEU A 351 10.92 8.75 11.94
CA LEU A 351 12.11 8.09 12.51
C LEU A 351 11.85 7.45 13.88
N LEU A 352 11.08 8.09 14.74
CA LEU A 352 10.71 7.49 16.02
C LEU A 352 9.83 6.25 15.83
N HIS A 353 8.91 6.27 14.86
CA HIS A 353 8.08 5.13 14.53
C HIS A 353 8.91 3.95 13.99
N THR A 354 9.67 4.17 12.90
CA THR A 354 10.48 3.11 12.29
C THR A 354 11.62 2.67 13.20
N GLY A 355 12.25 3.61 13.90
CA GLY A 355 13.32 3.31 14.85
C GLY A 355 12.86 2.47 16.05
N LEU A 356 11.62 2.67 16.52
CA LEU A 356 10.99 1.84 17.54
C LEU A 356 10.79 0.41 17.02
N MET A 357 10.21 0.27 15.82
CA MET A 357 9.94 -1.03 15.20
C MET A 357 11.24 -1.81 14.94
N ASP A 358 12.22 -1.20 14.29
CA ASP A 358 13.51 -1.81 14.00
C ASP A 358 14.26 -2.25 15.27
N SER A 359 14.27 -1.38 16.27
CA SER A 359 14.97 -1.68 17.53
C SER A 359 14.31 -2.77 18.34
N LEU A 360 12.96 -2.89 18.26
CA LEU A 360 12.24 -4.02 18.83
C LEU A 360 12.53 -5.30 18.07
N ALA A 361 12.55 -5.23 16.74
CA ALA A 361 12.89 -6.38 15.90
C ALA A 361 14.28 -6.95 16.24
N GLU A 362 15.29 -6.07 16.36
CA GLU A 362 16.64 -6.47 16.77
C GLU A 362 16.65 -7.08 18.17
N LYS A 363 15.97 -6.45 19.13
CA LYS A 363 15.96 -6.88 20.54
C LYS A 363 15.29 -8.24 20.72
N GLU A 364 14.24 -8.49 19.98
CA GLU A 364 13.42 -9.72 20.06
C GLU A 364 13.82 -10.77 19.00
N ASP A 365 14.88 -10.55 18.24
CA ASP A 365 15.34 -11.40 17.11
C ASP A 365 14.22 -11.70 16.09
N ILE A 366 13.42 -10.68 15.78
CA ILE A 366 12.33 -10.75 14.80
C ILE A 366 12.88 -10.45 13.41
N LYS A 367 12.68 -11.38 12.48
CA LYS A 367 13.09 -11.24 11.08
C LYS A 367 11.87 -11.25 10.18
N VAL A 368 11.91 -10.42 9.15
CA VAL A 368 10.91 -10.39 8.09
C VAL A 368 11.55 -11.00 6.85
N GLU A 369 10.98 -12.10 6.37
CA GLU A 369 11.49 -12.82 5.20
C GLU A 369 10.92 -12.22 3.91
N GLN A 370 11.64 -12.36 2.80
CA GLN A 370 11.23 -11.78 1.52
C GLN A 370 9.91 -12.34 0.98
N ASP A 371 9.62 -13.61 1.25
CA ASP A 371 8.37 -14.26 0.86
C ASP A 371 7.16 -13.71 1.63
N GLU A 372 7.35 -13.29 2.89
CA GLU A 372 6.30 -12.64 3.70
C GLU A 372 5.98 -11.24 3.15
N ILE A 373 7.01 -10.47 2.73
CA ILE A 373 6.84 -9.18 2.08
C ILE A 373 6.09 -9.36 0.75
N ALA A 374 6.54 -10.32 -0.07
CA ALA A 374 5.90 -10.60 -1.35
C ALA A 374 4.42 -10.99 -1.20
N LYS A 375 4.10 -11.82 -0.20
CA LYS A 375 2.73 -12.18 0.13
C LYS A 375 1.91 -10.95 0.56
N GLN A 376 2.47 -10.09 1.42
CA GLN A 376 1.77 -8.87 1.86
C GLN A 376 1.51 -7.91 0.71
N VAL A 377 2.47 -7.72 -0.21
CA VAL A 377 2.27 -6.92 -1.43
C VAL A 377 1.17 -7.51 -2.30
N ALA A 378 1.16 -8.84 -2.47
CA ALA A 378 0.11 -9.53 -3.21
C ALA A 378 -1.27 -9.31 -2.56
N ASP A 379 -1.40 -9.55 -1.25
CA ASP A 379 -2.66 -9.37 -0.52
C ASP A 379 -3.18 -7.93 -0.58
N THR A 380 -2.28 -6.95 -0.56
CA THR A 380 -2.64 -5.52 -0.70
C THR A 380 -3.08 -5.21 -2.12
N THR A 381 -2.35 -5.71 -3.12
CA THR A 381 -2.68 -5.54 -4.54
C THR A 381 -4.06 -6.13 -4.86
N TRP A 382 -4.34 -7.35 -4.39
CA TRP A 382 -5.65 -8.00 -4.60
C TRP A 382 -6.79 -7.21 -3.97
N ARG A 383 -6.61 -6.71 -2.75
CA ARG A 383 -7.61 -5.87 -2.08
C ARG A 383 -7.88 -4.57 -2.83
N GLN A 384 -6.85 -3.90 -3.33
CA GLN A 384 -6.99 -2.69 -4.15
C GLN A 384 -7.77 -2.96 -5.43
N LEU A 385 -7.46 -4.04 -6.16
CA LEU A 385 -8.17 -4.40 -7.39
C LEU A 385 -9.65 -4.70 -7.14
N LEU A 386 -9.98 -5.41 -6.07
CA LEU A 386 -11.36 -5.66 -5.65
C LEU A 386 -12.09 -4.36 -5.29
N GLN A 387 -11.42 -3.43 -4.64
CA GLN A 387 -11.97 -2.11 -4.28
C GLN A 387 -12.27 -1.25 -5.51
N TYR A 388 -11.46 -1.38 -6.57
CA TYR A 388 -11.74 -0.75 -7.88
C TYR A 388 -12.85 -1.45 -8.68
N GLY A 389 -13.52 -2.46 -8.11
CA GLY A 389 -14.64 -3.16 -8.72
C GLY A 389 -14.23 -4.16 -9.80
N ILE A 390 -12.96 -4.58 -9.85
CA ILE A 390 -12.49 -5.60 -10.78
C ILE A 390 -12.97 -6.97 -10.29
N PRO A 391 -13.75 -7.70 -11.10
CA PRO A 391 -14.24 -9.02 -10.71
C PRO A 391 -13.10 -10.01 -10.43
N PRO A 392 -13.21 -10.89 -9.44
CA PRO A 392 -12.18 -11.87 -9.09
C PRO A 392 -11.69 -12.71 -10.28
N GLU A 393 -12.58 -13.06 -11.20
CA GLU A 393 -12.25 -13.83 -12.41
C GLU A 393 -11.32 -13.08 -13.37
N MET A 394 -11.38 -11.75 -13.36
CA MET A 394 -10.53 -10.89 -14.20
C MET A 394 -9.21 -10.54 -13.52
N ILE A 395 -9.14 -10.65 -12.20
CA ILE A 395 -7.93 -10.32 -11.43
C ILE A 395 -6.76 -11.20 -11.89
N GLY A 396 -6.99 -12.50 -12.15
CA GLY A 396 -5.94 -13.42 -12.62
C GLY A 396 -5.25 -12.97 -13.91
N GLN A 397 -5.95 -12.27 -14.78
CA GLN A 397 -5.43 -11.83 -16.07
C GLN A 397 -4.73 -10.46 -16.01
N PHE A 398 -5.31 -9.49 -15.27
CA PHE A 398 -4.76 -8.14 -15.12
C PHE A 398 -3.90 -7.96 -13.88
N GLY A 399 -4.18 -8.73 -12.83
CA GLY A 399 -3.54 -8.58 -11.54
C GLY A 399 -2.05 -8.93 -11.53
N GLN A 400 -1.58 -9.77 -12.45
CA GLN A 400 -0.16 -10.13 -12.51
C GLN A 400 0.72 -8.94 -12.90
N ASP A 401 0.26 -8.10 -13.84
CA ASP A 401 1.01 -6.90 -14.24
C ASP A 401 1.01 -5.84 -13.11
N PHE A 402 -0.13 -5.70 -12.40
CA PHE A 402 -0.20 -4.84 -11.21
C PHE A 402 0.69 -5.35 -10.08
N LEU A 403 0.64 -6.65 -9.82
CA LEU A 403 1.50 -7.26 -8.80
C LEU A 403 2.98 -7.06 -9.13
N LYS A 404 3.38 -7.28 -10.38
CA LYS A 404 4.75 -7.06 -10.80
C LYS A 404 5.20 -5.62 -10.58
N ARG A 405 4.38 -4.62 -10.96
CA ARG A 405 4.69 -3.21 -10.72
C ARG A 405 4.81 -2.89 -9.23
N ASN A 406 3.90 -3.42 -8.42
CA ASN A 406 3.92 -3.22 -6.97
C ASN A 406 5.12 -3.91 -6.31
N MET A 407 5.58 -5.05 -6.85
CA MET A 407 6.81 -5.72 -6.40
C MET A 407 8.11 -5.01 -6.81
N GLU A 408 8.05 -4.08 -7.78
CA GLU A 408 9.16 -3.21 -8.19
C GLU A 408 9.09 -1.83 -7.49
N ASN A 409 8.00 -1.53 -6.77
CA ASN A 409 7.80 -0.25 -6.09
C ASN A 409 8.39 -0.29 -4.68
N GLU A 410 9.43 0.52 -4.44
CA GLU A 410 10.14 0.59 -3.15
C GLU A 410 9.21 1.01 -2.00
N GLU A 411 8.26 1.91 -2.22
CA GLU A 411 7.30 2.35 -1.21
C GLU A 411 6.37 1.20 -0.80
N MET A 412 5.84 0.45 -1.77
CA MET A 412 5.01 -0.73 -1.51
C MET A 412 5.76 -1.82 -0.73
N LEU A 413 7.03 -2.04 -1.08
CA LEU A 413 7.88 -3.01 -0.38
C LEU A 413 8.16 -2.55 1.05
N TYR A 414 8.43 -1.26 1.23
CA TYR A 414 8.64 -0.65 2.53
C TYR A 414 7.39 -0.76 3.43
N ASP A 415 6.23 -0.36 2.93
CA ASP A 415 4.97 -0.45 3.67
C ASP A 415 4.61 -1.90 4.01
N ALA A 416 4.83 -2.83 3.07
CA ALA A 416 4.64 -4.25 3.30
C ALA A 416 5.57 -4.81 4.37
N HIS A 417 6.85 -4.41 4.36
CA HIS A 417 7.83 -4.81 5.37
C HIS A 417 7.37 -4.40 6.77
N TYR A 418 7.02 -3.12 6.97
CA TYR A 418 6.60 -2.63 8.27
C TYR A 418 5.24 -3.17 8.71
N THR A 419 4.34 -3.49 7.78
CA THR A 419 3.08 -4.17 8.08
C THR A 419 3.33 -5.58 8.62
N VAL A 420 4.21 -6.35 7.99
CA VAL A 420 4.59 -7.70 8.46
C VAL A 420 5.33 -7.61 9.80
N LEU A 421 6.26 -6.66 9.92
CA LEU A 421 7.01 -6.45 11.15
C LEU A 421 6.09 -6.11 12.33
N SER A 422 5.11 -5.21 12.14
CA SER A 422 4.12 -4.85 13.15
C SER A 422 3.37 -6.08 13.68
N ARG A 423 2.89 -6.93 12.78
CA ARG A 423 2.20 -8.19 13.15
C ARG A 423 3.10 -9.13 13.95
N LYS A 424 4.36 -9.26 13.57
CA LYS A 424 5.33 -10.11 14.28
C LYS A 424 5.64 -9.55 15.66
N ILE A 425 5.80 -8.24 15.81
CA ILE A 425 5.98 -7.58 17.11
C ILE A 425 4.73 -7.78 17.95
N ALA A 426 3.52 -7.64 17.39
CA ALA A 426 2.28 -7.87 18.11
C ALA A 426 2.13 -9.33 18.55
N ALA A 427 2.51 -10.30 17.73
CA ALA A 427 2.54 -11.70 18.11
C ALA A 427 3.51 -11.93 19.29
N LYS A 428 4.69 -11.33 19.23
CA LYS A 428 5.69 -11.41 20.30
C LYS A 428 5.20 -10.74 21.60
N ALA A 429 4.54 -9.59 21.46
CA ALA A 429 3.92 -8.91 22.61
C ALA A 429 2.84 -9.75 23.28
N LYS A 430 2.03 -10.51 22.52
CA LYS A 430 1.03 -11.44 23.09
C LYS A 430 1.67 -12.54 23.94
N GLU A 431 2.92 -12.93 23.66
CA GLU A 431 3.65 -13.93 24.45
C GLU A 431 4.26 -13.34 25.73
N GLN A 432 4.72 -12.11 25.69
CA GLN A 432 5.55 -11.51 26.74
C GLN A 432 4.81 -10.52 27.63
N ALA A 433 3.86 -9.77 27.11
CA ALA A 433 3.08 -8.77 27.83
C ALA A 433 1.94 -9.38 28.66
N THR A 434 1.24 -8.56 29.42
CA THR A 434 0.02 -8.94 30.13
C THR A 434 -1.20 -8.60 29.27
N ILE A 435 -1.84 -9.62 28.71
CA ILE A 435 -3.00 -9.43 27.82
C ILE A 435 -4.29 -9.60 28.64
N LYS A 436 -5.14 -8.57 28.63
CA LYS A 436 -6.47 -8.58 29.23
C LYS A 436 -7.51 -8.86 28.16
N ASN A 437 -7.98 -10.12 28.07
CA ASN A 437 -9.04 -10.49 27.13
C ASN A 437 -10.37 -9.90 27.61
N GLU A 438 -10.98 -9.07 26.76
CA GLU A 438 -12.25 -8.41 27.03
C GLU A 438 -13.25 -8.71 25.91
N THR A 439 -14.36 -9.35 26.27
CA THR A 439 -15.47 -9.54 25.32
C THR A 439 -16.42 -8.35 25.44
N ILE A 440 -16.59 -7.62 24.36
CA ILE A 440 -17.44 -6.42 24.28
C ILE A 440 -18.60 -6.63 23.30
N SER A 441 -19.57 -5.73 23.29
CA SER A 441 -20.66 -5.76 22.34
C SER A 441 -20.18 -5.54 20.90
N GLU A 442 -20.94 -5.98 19.90
CA GLU A 442 -20.65 -5.78 18.48
C GLU A 442 -20.57 -4.28 18.15
N GLU A 443 -21.48 -3.47 18.71
CA GLU A 443 -21.49 -2.01 18.52
C GLU A 443 -20.24 -1.33 19.07
N GLU A 444 -19.79 -1.70 20.28
CA GLU A 444 -18.56 -1.16 20.87
C GLU A 444 -17.32 -1.61 20.11
N PHE A 445 -17.33 -2.84 19.61
CA PHE A 445 -16.24 -3.38 18.81
C PHE A 445 -16.12 -2.64 17.47
N ASP A 446 -17.24 -2.45 16.79
CA ASP A 446 -17.30 -1.69 15.52
C ASP A 446 -16.88 -0.23 15.71
N ALA A 447 -17.30 0.40 16.81
CA ALA A 447 -16.88 1.76 17.14
C ALA A 447 -15.36 1.86 17.30
N LYS A 448 -14.72 0.89 18.01
CA LYS A 448 -13.27 0.85 18.17
C LYS A 448 -12.53 0.61 16.85
N PHE A 449 -13.04 -0.28 16.02
CA PHE A 449 -12.44 -0.56 14.70
C PHE A 449 -12.60 0.61 13.74
N ASN A 450 -13.76 1.26 13.72
CA ASN A 450 -14.00 2.45 12.89
C ASN A 450 -13.16 3.65 13.36
N ALA A 451 -12.92 3.78 14.66
CA ALA A 451 -12.01 4.78 15.20
C ALA A 451 -10.56 4.55 14.72
N LEU A 452 -10.14 3.28 14.59
CA LEU A 452 -8.84 2.94 14.02
C LEU A 452 -8.75 3.34 12.53
N LEU A 453 -9.81 3.09 11.76
CA LEU A 453 -9.85 3.46 10.34
C LEU A 453 -9.94 4.98 10.11
N ALA A 454 -10.56 5.72 11.05
CA ALA A 454 -10.70 7.17 11.00
C ALA A 454 -9.46 7.91 11.57
N ALA A 455 -8.59 7.21 12.29
CA ALA A 455 -7.31 7.79 12.70
C ALA A 455 -6.51 8.10 11.43
N PRO A 456 -6.10 9.36 11.19
CA PRO A 456 -5.28 9.66 10.04
C PRO A 456 -4.05 8.78 10.10
N LEU A 457 -3.83 7.99 9.05
CA LEU A 457 -2.54 7.40 8.81
C LEU A 457 -1.59 8.58 8.83
N ALA A 458 -0.71 8.66 9.82
CA ALA A 458 0.20 9.78 10.02
C ALA A 458 1.04 10.12 8.77
N ASP A 459 0.97 9.27 7.75
CA ASP A 459 1.70 9.35 6.48
C ASP A 459 0.81 9.69 5.27
N ALA A 460 -0.53 9.80 5.41
CA ALA A 460 -1.42 9.99 4.24
C ALA A 460 -1.64 11.47 3.90
N GLU A 461 -1.67 12.36 4.88
CA GLU A 461 -1.81 13.81 4.63
C GLU A 461 -0.57 14.40 3.95
N ASP A 462 0.62 13.86 4.27
CA ASP A 462 1.89 14.31 3.64
C ASP A 462 2.05 13.84 2.18
N LYS A 463 1.28 12.81 1.74
CA LYS A 463 1.34 12.25 0.38
C LYS A 463 0.44 12.99 -0.63
N GLU A 464 -0.61 13.66 -0.20
CA GLU A 464 -1.47 14.46 -1.10
C GLU A 464 -0.85 15.80 -1.43
N GLU A 465 -0.21 16.48 -0.48
CA GLU A 465 0.48 17.75 -0.73
C GLU A 465 1.69 17.60 -1.65
N ALA A 466 2.47 16.53 -1.54
CA ALA A 466 3.60 16.25 -2.43
C ALA A 466 3.19 15.94 -3.89
N LYS A 467 1.95 15.53 -4.13
CA LYS A 467 1.42 15.27 -5.49
C LYS A 467 0.82 16.51 -6.17
N GLU A 468 0.45 17.53 -5.42
CA GLU A 468 -0.03 18.80 -6.00
C GLU A 468 1.10 19.73 -6.45
N GLU A 469 2.29 19.64 -5.84
CA GLU A 469 3.45 20.46 -6.23
C GLU A 469 4.16 19.97 -7.51
N ASP A 470 3.93 18.72 -7.95
CA ASP A 470 4.59 18.11 -9.13
C ASP A 470 3.74 18.18 -10.42
N LYS A 471 2.70 19.02 -10.47
CA LYS A 471 2.00 19.35 -11.72
C LYS A 471 2.76 20.45 -12.47
N PRO A 472 3.33 20.16 -13.65
CA PRO A 472 3.93 21.21 -14.47
C PRO A 472 2.85 22.23 -14.84
N ALA A 473 3.12 23.52 -14.57
CA ALA A 473 2.29 24.61 -15.03
C ALA A 473 2.22 24.56 -16.56
N GLU A 474 1.05 24.21 -17.08
CA GLU A 474 0.75 24.37 -18.51
C GLU A 474 0.73 25.87 -18.83
N ALA A 475 1.66 26.28 -19.67
CA ALA A 475 1.67 27.56 -20.36
C ALA A 475 1.21 27.38 -21.80
#